data_ca7aeb55491190a9caf97fc4a3c49837
#
_entry.id   ca7aeb55491190a9caf97fc4a3c49837
#
_cell.length_a   1.000
_cell.length_b   1.000
_cell.length_c   1.000
_cell.angle_alpha   90.00
_cell.angle_beta   90.00
_cell.angle_gamma   90.00
#
_symmetry.space_group_name_H-M   'P 1'
#
loop_
_entity.id
_entity.type
_entity.pdbx_description
1 polymer ?
#
loop_
_entity_poly.entity_id
_entity_poly.type
_entity_poly.pdbx_seq_one_letter_code
_entity_poly.pdbx_strand_id
1 'polypeptide(L)'
;MTAPDLPFLQSDRIIFKLFACQEHLKNIKNIKLEHGDLLSKDARVKAEMEIDSLISQMIGTVDSLLFRIIDRFQLTGIQSDRIEIPAIISGLSAQSNGIELAKKLQDANLLGGSYWRFKDLRNYSLSGSLLSAEASLDVIPYFEQTLVQLKEFIKNIITNEPILQTKESQI
;
A
#
# COMPACT_ATOMS: atom_id res chain seq x y z
N MET A 1 -32.52 7.58 -3.85
CA MET A 1 -31.47 7.67 -4.87
C MET A 1 -30.52 6.49 -4.65
N THR A 2 -30.61 5.44 -5.43
CA THR A 2 -29.63 4.36 -5.46
C THR A 2 -28.33 4.95 -5.99
N ALA A 3 -27.23 4.81 -5.24
CA ALA A 3 -25.91 5.18 -5.73
C ALA A 3 -25.70 4.51 -7.10
N PRO A 4 -25.15 5.22 -8.10
CA PRO A 4 -24.85 4.59 -9.37
C PRO A 4 -23.97 3.36 -9.10
N ASP A 5 -24.27 2.25 -9.75
CA ASP A 5 -23.43 1.05 -9.73
C ASP A 5 -22.07 1.39 -10.34
N LEU A 6 -21.22 1.99 -9.53
CA LEU A 6 -19.84 2.22 -9.89
C LEU A 6 -19.13 0.87 -9.73
N PRO A 7 -18.67 0.23 -10.83
CA PRO A 7 -18.04 -1.08 -10.77
C PRO A 7 -16.89 -1.14 -9.78
N PHE A 8 -16.27 0.01 -9.48
CA PHE A 8 -15.17 0.13 -8.52
C PHE A 8 -15.60 0.04 -7.05
N LEU A 9 -16.86 0.30 -6.71
CA LEU A 9 -17.33 0.19 -5.31
C LEU A 9 -17.56 -1.27 -4.88
N GLN A 10 -17.69 -2.18 -5.84
CA GLN A 10 -17.86 -3.62 -5.60
C GLN A 10 -16.54 -4.39 -5.70
N SER A 11 -15.47 -3.77 -6.24
CA SER A 11 -14.19 -4.44 -6.38
C SER A 11 -13.45 -4.57 -5.06
N ASP A 12 -12.61 -5.59 -4.96
CA ASP A 12 -11.68 -5.76 -3.84
C ASP A 12 -10.81 -4.52 -3.67
N ARG A 13 -10.90 -3.87 -2.50
CA ARG A 13 -10.20 -2.61 -2.24
C ARG A 13 -8.68 -2.72 -2.33
N ILE A 14 -8.14 -3.89 -2.03
CA ILE A 14 -6.70 -4.16 -2.16
C ILE A 14 -6.33 -4.17 -3.64
N ILE A 15 -7.07 -4.90 -4.47
CA ILE A 15 -6.85 -4.98 -5.92
C ILE A 15 -7.00 -3.61 -6.56
N PHE A 16 -8.07 -2.88 -6.21
CA PHE A 16 -8.28 -1.52 -6.70
C PHE A 16 -7.09 -0.60 -6.40
N LYS A 17 -6.58 -0.62 -5.16
CA LYS A 17 -5.46 0.23 -4.76
C LYS A 17 -4.15 -0.18 -5.43
N LEU A 18 -3.91 -1.48 -5.63
CA LEU A 18 -2.76 -1.96 -6.40
C LEU A 18 -2.81 -1.50 -7.86
N PHE A 19 -4.01 -1.53 -8.47
CA PHE A 19 -4.21 -0.97 -9.81
C PHE A 19 -3.93 0.54 -9.83
N ALA A 20 -4.45 1.30 -8.87
CA ALA A 20 -4.20 2.73 -8.74
C ALA A 20 -2.69 3.04 -8.60
N CYS A 21 -1.95 2.24 -7.84
CA CYS A 21 -0.48 2.35 -7.76
C CYS A 21 0.19 2.21 -9.13
N GLN A 22 -0.26 1.25 -9.95
CA GLN A 22 0.30 1.04 -11.29
C GLN A 22 0.02 2.24 -12.21
N GLU A 23 -1.18 2.80 -12.17
CA GLU A 23 -1.55 3.97 -12.99
C GLU A 23 -0.77 5.22 -12.56
N HIS A 24 -0.63 5.49 -11.26
CA HIS A 24 0.18 6.61 -10.79
C HIS A 24 1.65 6.46 -11.20
N LEU A 25 2.23 5.27 -11.05
CA LEU A 25 3.60 5.01 -11.48
C LEU A 25 3.79 5.18 -12.99
N LYS A 26 2.82 4.77 -13.79
CA LYS A 26 2.79 4.98 -15.24
C LYS A 26 2.74 6.47 -15.59
N ASN A 27 1.92 7.26 -14.87
CA ASN A 27 1.84 8.70 -15.08
C ASN A 27 3.18 9.39 -14.77
N ILE A 28 3.86 9.00 -13.68
CA ILE A 28 5.19 9.51 -13.35
C ILE A 28 6.20 9.21 -14.49
N LYS A 29 6.18 7.98 -15.02
CA LYS A 29 7.03 7.59 -16.15
C LYS A 29 6.73 8.42 -17.41
N ASN A 30 5.47 8.67 -17.70
CA ASN A 30 5.06 9.49 -18.84
C ASN A 30 5.56 10.93 -18.68
N ILE A 31 5.46 11.52 -17.49
CA ILE A 31 6.02 12.87 -17.23
C ILE A 31 7.52 12.88 -17.49
N LYS A 32 8.26 11.84 -17.05
CA LYS A 32 9.69 11.73 -17.33
C LYS A 32 9.98 11.61 -18.83
N LEU A 33 9.20 10.83 -19.56
CA LEU A 33 9.35 10.66 -21.01
C LEU A 33 9.09 11.97 -21.79
N GLU A 34 8.09 12.74 -21.36
CA GLU A 34 7.70 13.99 -22.03
C GLU A 34 8.67 15.15 -21.77
N HIS A 35 9.23 15.20 -20.56
CA HIS A 35 9.98 16.38 -20.08
C HIS A 35 11.46 16.09 -19.81
N GLY A 36 11.90 14.83 -19.86
CA GLY A 36 13.26 14.43 -19.49
C GLY A 36 13.59 14.65 -18.02
N ASP A 37 14.87 14.83 -17.70
CA ASP A 37 15.33 15.02 -16.32
C ASP A 37 15.18 16.47 -15.81
N LEU A 38 15.05 17.43 -16.73
CA LEU A 38 14.86 18.84 -16.40
C LEU A 38 13.37 19.20 -16.47
N LEU A 39 12.70 19.02 -15.36
CA LEU A 39 11.27 19.33 -15.26
C LEU A 39 11.04 20.85 -15.19
N SER A 40 10.11 21.34 -16.02
CA SER A 40 9.51 22.67 -15.80
C SER A 40 8.80 22.72 -14.45
N LYS A 41 8.52 23.91 -13.94
CA LYS A 41 7.78 24.07 -12.67
C LYS A 41 6.46 23.30 -12.66
N ASP A 42 5.70 23.37 -13.74
CA ASP A 42 4.38 22.71 -13.84
C ASP A 42 4.52 21.19 -13.94
N ALA A 43 5.49 20.69 -14.69
CA ALA A 43 5.77 19.25 -14.79
C ALA A 43 6.22 18.67 -13.43
N ARG A 44 7.01 19.44 -12.67
CA ARG A 44 7.41 19.07 -11.30
C ARG A 44 6.20 18.94 -10.38
N VAL A 45 5.32 19.94 -10.35
CA VAL A 45 4.12 19.90 -9.52
C VAL A 45 3.26 18.67 -9.87
N LYS A 46 3.08 18.38 -11.16
CA LYS A 46 2.36 17.17 -11.60
C LYS A 46 3.04 15.90 -11.12
N ALA A 47 4.38 15.80 -11.24
CA ALA A 47 5.11 14.63 -10.77
C ALA A 47 4.99 14.44 -9.26
N GLU A 48 5.08 15.52 -8.48
CA GLU A 48 4.90 15.48 -7.03
C GLU A 48 3.48 15.02 -6.64
N MET A 49 2.45 15.48 -7.32
CA MET A 49 1.06 15.04 -7.10
C MET A 49 0.89 13.54 -7.37
N GLU A 50 1.46 13.04 -8.47
CA GLU A 50 1.40 11.62 -8.81
C GLU A 50 2.18 10.76 -7.80
N ILE A 51 3.35 11.22 -7.34
CA ILE A 51 4.14 10.54 -6.31
C ILE A 51 3.39 10.48 -4.98
N ASP A 52 2.81 11.58 -4.54
CA ASP A 52 2.03 11.64 -3.30
C ASP A 52 0.81 10.71 -3.36
N SER A 53 0.12 10.71 -4.50
CA SER A 53 -0.99 9.79 -4.76
C SER A 53 -0.53 8.33 -4.75
N LEU A 54 0.59 8.00 -5.39
CA LEU A 54 1.17 6.66 -5.40
C LEU A 54 1.48 6.17 -3.97
N ILE A 55 2.15 6.99 -3.17
CA ILE A 55 2.46 6.68 -1.77
C ILE A 55 1.17 6.44 -0.98
N SER A 56 0.18 7.31 -1.13
CA SER A 56 -1.12 7.18 -0.46
C SER A 56 -1.82 5.88 -0.83
N GLN A 57 -1.78 5.45 -2.09
CA GLN A 57 -2.37 4.19 -2.52
C GLN A 57 -1.58 2.98 -2.00
N MET A 58 -0.25 3.03 -1.97
CA MET A 58 0.59 1.97 -1.39
C MET A 58 0.26 1.75 0.10
N ILE A 59 0.23 2.83 0.88
CA ILE A 59 -0.14 2.80 2.29
C ILE A 59 -1.56 2.27 2.46
N GLY A 60 -2.50 2.82 1.71
CA GLY A 60 -3.90 2.41 1.76
C GLY A 60 -4.13 0.95 1.35
N THR A 61 -3.23 0.35 0.54
CA THR A 61 -3.27 -1.08 0.23
C THR A 61 -2.97 -1.92 1.47
N VAL A 62 -1.93 -1.55 2.22
CA VAL A 62 -1.58 -2.22 3.47
C VAL A 62 -2.68 -2.03 4.51
N ASP A 63 -3.18 -0.81 4.68
CA ASP A 63 -4.28 -0.54 5.61
C ASP A 63 -5.52 -1.37 5.26
N SER A 64 -5.87 -1.49 3.97
CA SER A 64 -7.00 -2.32 3.52
C SER A 64 -6.80 -3.81 3.84
N LEU A 65 -5.55 -4.32 3.75
CA LEU A 65 -5.23 -5.68 4.17
C LEU A 65 -5.39 -5.85 5.69
N LEU A 66 -4.87 -4.91 6.47
CA LEU A 66 -4.97 -4.94 7.93
C LEU A 66 -6.43 -4.86 8.40
N PHE A 67 -7.25 -4.02 7.79
CA PHE A 67 -8.69 -3.99 8.04
C PHE A 67 -9.37 -5.32 7.72
N ARG A 68 -9.02 -5.95 6.59
CA ARG A 68 -9.55 -7.27 6.24
C ARG A 68 -9.16 -8.33 7.26
N ILE A 69 -7.93 -8.30 7.77
CA ILE A 69 -7.48 -9.20 8.84
C ILE A 69 -8.32 -8.98 10.11
N ILE A 70 -8.48 -7.73 10.55
CA ILE A 70 -9.29 -7.39 11.72
C ILE A 70 -10.71 -7.93 11.58
N ASP A 71 -11.35 -7.68 10.44
CA ASP A 71 -12.72 -8.12 10.16
C ASP A 71 -12.84 -9.65 10.12
N ARG A 72 -11.98 -10.31 9.35
CA ARG A 72 -12.08 -11.76 9.13
C ARG A 72 -11.72 -12.60 10.35
N PHE A 73 -10.79 -12.14 11.17
CA PHE A 73 -10.41 -12.77 12.43
C PHE A 73 -11.24 -12.23 13.61
N GLN A 74 -12.15 -11.29 13.37
CA GLN A 74 -12.99 -10.67 14.39
C GLN A 74 -12.20 -10.15 15.60
N LEU A 75 -11.09 -9.48 15.31
CA LEU A 75 -10.23 -8.92 16.34
C LEU A 75 -10.93 -7.76 17.05
N THR A 76 -11.09 -7.86 18.37
CA THR A 76 -11.74 -6.85 19.19
C THR A 76 -10.73 -5.95 19.89
N GLY A 77 -11.16 -4.72 20.27
CA GLY A 77 -10.32 -3.78 21.01
C GLY A 77 -9.30 -3.02 20.16
N ILE A 78 -9.33 -3.18 18.83
CA ILE A 78 -8.50 -2.41 17.91
C ILE A 78 -9.29 -1.18 17.46
N GLN A 79 -8.72 0.02 17.70
CA GLN A 79 -9.35 1.27 17.28
C GLN A 79 -9.22 1.42 15.76
N SER A 80 -10.34 1.70 15.07
CA SER A 80 -10.39 1.80 13.61
C SER A 80 -9.68 3.03 13.05
N ASP A 81 -9.53 4.07 13.85
CA ASP A 81 -8.85 5.33 13.50
C ASP A 81 -7.31 5.24 13.67
N ARG A 82 -6.84 4.24 14.40
CA ARG A 82 -5.42 4.03 14.65
C ARG A 82 -5.06 2.55 14.61
N ILE A 83 -4.83 2.03 13.42
CA ILE A 83 -4.39 0.65 13.25
C ILE A 83 -2.94 0.52 13.70
N GLU A 84 -2.73 -0.25 14.76
CA GLU A 84 -1.40 -0.58 15.27
C GLU A 84 -1.12 -2.07 15.02
N ILE A 85 -0.08 -2.36 14.23
CA ILE A 85 0.31 -3.75 13.92
C ILE A 85 0.58 -4.59 15.17
N PRO A 86 1.26 -4.07 16.23
CA PRO A 86 1.43 -4.85 17.45
C PRO A 86 0.12 -5.33 18.07
N ALA A 87 -0.94 -4.51 18.02
CA ALA A 87 -2.26 -4.91 18.52
C ALA A 87 -2.88 -6.02 17.67
N ILE A 88 -2.74 -5.96 16.35
CA ILE A 88 -3.20 -7.02 15.42
C ILE A 88 -2.42 -8.32 15.69
N ILE A 89 -1.10 -8.25 15.80
CA ILE A 89 -0.25 -9.42 16.10
C ILE A 89 -0.68 -10.06 17.42
N SER A 90 -0.90 -9.26 18.46
CA SER A 90 -1.36 -9.74 19.75
C SER A 90 -2.72 -10.45 19.66
N GLY A 91 -3.68 -9.81 18.96
CA GLY A 91 -5.01 -10.38 18.76
C GLY A 91 -5.01 -11.69 17.97
N LEU A 92 -4.19 -11.79 16.91
CA LEU A 92 -4.01 -13.00 16.12
C LEU A 92 -3.31 -14.11 16.92
N SER A 93 -2.30 -13.78 17.71
CA SER A 93 -1.56 -14.74 18.52
C SER A 93 -2.43 -15.37 19.62
N ALA A 94 -3.51 -14.73 20.02
CA ALA A 94 -4.48 -15.25 20.96
C ALA A 94 -5.44 -16.29 20.34
N GLN A 95 -5.43 -16.43 19.00
CA GLN A 95 -6.31 -17.36 18.26
C GLN A 95 -5.46 -18.47 17.62
N SER A 96 -5.86 -19.71 17.79
CA SER A 96 -5.13 -20.87 17.25
C SER A 96 -4.96 -20.84 15.72
N ASN A 97 -5.93 -20.27 15.00
CA ASN A 97 -5.90 -20.09 13.54
C ASN A 97 -5.18 -18.81 13.09
N GLY A 98 -4.74 -17.95 14.00
CA GLY A 98 -4.06 -16.69 13.70
C GLY A 98 -2.56 -16.70 13.91
N ILE A 99 -2.01 -17.73 14.56
CA ILE A 99 -0.60 -17.77 15.00
C ILE A 99 0.38 -17.61 13.81
N GLU A 100 0.14 -18.33 12.72
CA GLU A 100 1.02 -18.26 11.53
C GLU A 100 0.99 -16.88 10.87
N LEU A 101 -0.20 -16.28 10.76
CA LEU A 101 -0.36 -14.94 10.23
C LEU A 101 0.29 -13.90 11.14
N ALA A 102 0.14 -14.03 12.46
CA ALA A 102 0.82 -13.17 13.44
C ALA A 102 2.33 -13.18 13.24
N LYS A 103 2.92 -14.35 13.04
CA LYS A 103 4.35 -14.49 12.77
C LYS A 103 4.77 -13.80 11.47
N LYS A 104 4.03 -13.98 10.38
CA LYS A 104 4.30 -13.31 9.10
C LYS A 104 4.24 -11.78 9.22
N LEU A 105 3.25 -11.26 9.96
CA LEU A 105 3.15 -9.82 10.22
C LEU A 105 4.29 -9.32 11.11
N GLN A 106 4.70 -10.11 12.09
CA GLN A 106 5.82 -9.78 12.96
C GLN A 106 7.12 -9.70 12.16
N ASP A 107 7.40 -10.67 11.31
CA ASP A 107 8.60 -10.69 10.45
C ASP A 107 8.60 -9.48 9.48
N ALA A 108 7.46 -9.15 8.89
CA ALA A 108 7.31 -7.98 8.02
C ALA A 108 7.44 -6.64 8.77
N ASN A 109 7.15 -6.61 10.08
CA ASN A 109 7.24 -5.40 10.91
C ASN A 109 8.64 -5.17 11.51
N LEU A 110 9.54 -6.14 11.42
CA LEU A 110 10.92 -5.97 11.89
C LEU A 110 11.68 -4.94 11.04
N LEU A 111 12.73 -4.35 11.62
CA LEU A 111 13.62 -3.44 10.92
C LEU A 111 14.21 -4.13 9.67
N GLY A 112 13.99 -3.51 8.50
CA GLY A 112 14.37 -4.08 7.20
C GLY A 112 13.33 -5.00 6.57
N GLY A 113 12.24 -5.34 7.27
CA GLY A 113 11.10 -6.05 6.70
C GLY A 113 10.29 -5.17 5.72
N SER A 114 9.44 -5.81 4.91
CA SER A 114 8.65 -5.11 3.88
C SER A 114 7.76 -3.99 4.45
N TYR A 115 7.16 -4.21 5.63
CA TYR A 115 6.31 -3.19 6.23
C TYR A 115 7.08 -1.96 6.73
N TRP A 116 8.32 -2.12 7.17
CA TRP A 116 9.17 -0.98 7.57
C TRP A 116 9.32 0.04 6.44
N ARG A 117 9.49 -0.44 5.21
CA ARG A 117 9.59 0.41 4.02
C ARG A 117 8.32 1.24 3.78
N PHE A 118 7.15 0.68 4.04
CA PHE A 118 5.89 1.43 3.91
C PHE A 118 5.73 2.47 5.01
N LYS A 119 6.25 2.23 6.22
CA LYS A 119 6.32 3.25 7.28
C LYS A 119 7.19 4.43 6.87
N ASP A 120 8.34 4.15 6.25
CA ASP A 120 9.24 5.21 5.76
C ASP A 120 8.55 6.04 4.68
N LEU A 121 7.89 5.43 3.71
CA LEU A 121 7.13 6.15 2.69
C LEU A 121 6.06 7.05 3.32
N ARG A 122 5.38 6.61 4.37
CA ARG A 122 4.41 7.42 5.10
C ARG A 122 5.06 8.65 5.75
N ASN A 123 6.22 8.47 6.35
CA ASN A 123 6.95 9.58 6.95
C ASN A 123 7.40 10.60 5.91
N TYR A 124 7.84 10.15 4.73
CA TYR A 124 8.18 11.04 3.62
C TYR A 124 6.96 11.81 3.10
N SER A 125 5.82 11.18 2.95
CA SER A 125 4.57 11.82 2.54
C SER A 125 4.13 12.92 3.52
N LEU A 126 4.40 12.76 4.82
CA LEU A 126 4.02 13.73 5.85
C LEU A 126 5.04 14.84 6.06
N SER A 127 6.33 14.60 5.78
CA SER A 127 7.43 15.50 6.17
C SER A 127 7.98 16.37 5.05
N GLY A 128 7.56 16.19 3.81
CA GLY A 128 8.01 17.02 2.70
C GLY A 128 8.11 16.32 1.36
N SER A 129 8.46 17.09 0.34
CA SER A 129 8.62 16.62 -1.03
C SER A 129 9.75 15.60 -1.16
N LEU A 130 9.45 14.46 -1.77
CA LEU A 130 10.44 13.47 -2.20
C LEU A 130 11.31 14.00 -3.37
N LEU A 131 10.84 15.04 -4.04
CA LEU A 131 11.54 15.72 -5.11
C LEU A 131 12.19 16.99 -4.54
N SER A 132 13.44 16.90 -4.10
CA SER A 132 14.24 18.11 -3.86
C SER A 132 14.40 18.91 -5.16
N ALA A 133 14.80 20.17 -5.06
CA ALA A 133 15.01 21.03 -6.24
C ALA A 133 15.97 20.44 -7.28
N GLU A 134 16.82 19.50 -6.88
CA GLU A 134 17.83 18.82 -7.69
C GLU A 134 17.45 17.38 -8.05
N ALA A 135 16.33 16.87 -7.53
CA ALA A 135 15.95 15.48 -7.77
C ALA A 135 15.44 15.31 -9.20
N SER A 136 16.19 14.57 -9.96
CA SER A 136 15.71 13.87 -11.13
C SER A 136 14.59 12.89 -10.73
N LEU A 137 13.77 12.44 -11.71
CA LEU A 137 12.79 11.36 -11.47
C LEU A 137 13.47 9.98 -11.28
N ASP A 138 14.68 9.96 -10.73
CA ASP A 138 15.44 8.72 -10.39
C ASP A 138 14.79 7.91 -9.25
N VAL A 139 13.75 8.48 -8.64
CA VAL A 139 12.86 7.76 -7.71
C VAL A 139 12.02 6.66 -8.38
N ILE A 140 11.88 6.65 -9.70
CA ILE A 140 11.06 5.65 -10.43
C ILE A 140 11.49 4.21 -10.11
N PRO A 141 12.79 3.82 -10.24
CA PRO A 141 13.23 2.46 -9.91
C PRO A 141 12.92 2.07 -8.47
N TYR A 142 13.02 3.02 -7.55
CA TYR A 142 12.67 2.79 -6.14
C TYR A 142 11.18 2.45 -5.98
N PHE A 143 10.28 3.21 -6.62
CA PHE A 143 8.86 2.93 -6.56
C PHE A 143 8.47 1.64 -7.30
N GLU A 144 9.12 1.32 -8.41
CA GLU A 144 8.93 0.04 -9.11
C GLU A 144 9.26 -1.13 -8.19
N GLN A 145 10.42 -1.11 -7.56
CA GLN A 145 10.84 -2.15 -6.63
C GLN A 145 9.91 -2.23 -5.42
N THR A 146 9.51 -1.09 -4.87
CA THR A 146 8.60 -1.03 -3.73
C THR A 146 7.23 -1.61 -4.08
N LEU A 147 6.71 -1.32 -5.27
CA LEU A 147 5.43 -1.88 -5.73
C LEU A 147 5.50 -3.40 -5.94
N VAL A 148 6.60 -3.91 -6.48
CA VAL A 148 6.83 -5.37 -6.59
C VAL A 148 6.80 -6.02 -5.21
N GLN A 149 7.54 -5.46 -4.26
CA GLN A 149 7.57 -5.98 -2.88
C GLN A 149 6.21 -5.89 -2.18
N LEU A 150 5.45 -4.82 -2.41
CA LEU A 150 4.09 -4.69 -1.90
C LEU A 150 3.19 -5.81 -2.44
N LYS A 151 3.23 -6.07 -3.75
CA LYS A 151 2.46 -7.14 -4.37
C LYS A 151 2.83 -8.52 -3.82
N GLU A 152 4.10 -8.80 -3.68
CA GLU A 152 4.61 -10.06 -3.12
C GLU A 152 4.15 -10.24 -1.67
N PHE A 153 4.25 -9.19 -0.86
CA PHE A 153 3.78 -9.18 0.53
C PHE A 153 2.29 -9.50 0.62
N ILE A 154 1.46 -8.78 -0.14
CA ILE A 154 0.01 -8.98 -0.18
C ILE A 154 -0.34 -10.41 -0.66
N LYS A 155 0.28 -10.83 -1.75
CA LYS A 155 0.06 -12.15 -2.33
C LYS A 155 0.42 -13.26 -1.33
N ASN A 156 1.57 -13.16 -0.68
CA ASN A 156 2.00 -14.14 0.31
C ASN A 156 1.00 -14.28 1.46
N ILE A 157 0.47 -13.17 1.96
CA ILE A 157 -0.53 -13.21 3.04
C ILE A 157 -1.84 -13.80 2.54
N ILE A 158 -2.42 -13.28 1.45
CA ILE A 158 -3.74 -13.71 0.97
C ILE A 158 -3.73 -15.18 0.49
N THR A 159 -2.67 -15.61 -0.22
CA THR A 159 -2.59 -16.98 -0.74
C THR A 159 -2.53 -18.03 0.37
N ASN A 160 -1.82 -17.71 1.46
CA ASN A 160 -1.64 -18.65 2.57
C ASN A 160 -2.75 -18.59 3.63
N GLU A 161 -3.68 -17.66 3.51
CA GLU A 161 -4.77 -17.45 4.47
C GLU A 161 -6.13 -17.50 3.76
N PRO A 162 -6.74 -18.68 3.60
CA PRO A 162 -8.01 -18.84 2.87
C PRO A 162 -9.14 -17.91 3.37
N ILE A 163 -9.16 -17.60 4.67
CA ILE A 163 -10.14 -16.70 5.28
C ILE A 163 -10.06 -15.28 4.73
N LEU A 164 -8.89 -14.86 4.19
CA LEU A 164 -8.66 -13.54 3.63
C LEU A 164 -8.98 -13.46 2.13
N GLN A 165 -9.22 -14.61 1.49
CA GLN A 165 -9.50 -14.64 0.05
C GLN A 165 -10.91 -14.09 -0.24
N THR A 166 -11.03 -13.39 -1.37
CA THR A 166 -12.30 -12.97 -1.95
C THR A 166 -12.45 -13.63 -3.32
N LYS A 167 -13.65 -13.58 -3.90
CA LYS A 167 -13.88 -14.11 -5.27
C LYS A 167 -12.97 -13.45 -6.33
N GLU A 168 -12.46 -12.26 -6.03
CA GLU A 168 -11.63 -11.45 -6.93
C GLU A 168 -10.13 -11.52 -6.57
N SER A 169 -9.75 -12.27 -5.51
CA SER A 169 -8.37 -12.32 -4.99
C SER A 169 -7.38 -13.12 -5.86
N GLN A 170 -7.68 -13.35 -7.13
CA GLN A 170 -6.69 -13.88 -8.08
C GLN A 170 -5.75 -12.73 -8.49
N ILE A 171 -4.71 -12.52 -7.69
CA ILE A 171 -3.66 -11.52 -7.94
C ILE A 171 -2.53 -12.14 -8.77
#